data_324adf9e24dcb58d9af085faa25fbfb2
#
_entry.id   324adf9e24dcb58d9af085faa25fbfb2
#
_cell.length_a   1.000
_cell.length_b   1.000
_cell.length_c   1.000
_cell.angle_alpha   90.00
_cell.angle_beta   90.00
_cell.angle_gamma   90.00
#
_symmetry.space_group_name_H-M   'P 1'
#
loop_
_entity.id
_entity.type
_entity.pdbx_description
1 polymer ?
#
loop_
_entity_poly.entity_id
_entity_poly.type
_entity_poly.pdbx_seq_one_letter_code
_entity_poly.pdbx_strand_id
1 'polypeptide(L)'
;MTGFDSIQVRFKHTNHIPSPFANTREVPFIESYLTVLKSVIDDVETEYFWFFANFMNLKTMDLDYIPEQHEREQIHVWYNTHPLGGTNNEGNVFLIPTKALREQIKDLKFLRDFKDINYHAHDNLFQNWIPKVAFKLKDPCNAFYSEVPNYYKWLHNIDLDPACIPDFFPSFWEDEKLYTWGKTNDVMLVPHRENLEQFYDFDRIVNFELDYEVKQMDIIFISYDEPSAEKRFNELKEKHPRAKWSKGVTGQTLAYMLAAMKSETDYFFAVFPKLEIVDSFKFDFQPDRMKNPCHYIFNCKNPVNGLEYGHGAVLLYNKKLVMETTKPGLDFTLSKPHDHVPILSAINHFNETPWLAWRTAFREVLKLCQAKPTVESKHRLKKWLTIGEGENAEWCLNGSKDAQEYYQEHGSDYKQLMLSYDFEWLKQYYETKYKNSLR
;
A
#
# COMPACT_ATOMS: atom_id res chain seq x y z
N MET A 1 13.31 22.74 10.60
CA MET A 1 11.90 22.66 10.16
C MET A 1 11.73 23.48 8.91
N THR A 2 11.11 22.94 7.88
CA THR A 2 10.98 23.48 6.51
C THR A 2 10.31 24.86 6.43
N GLY A 3 9.77 25.40 7.51
CA GLY A 3 9.03 26.66 7.52
C GLY A 3 7.67 26.60 6.81
N PHE A 4 7.17 25.41 6.49
CA PHE A 4 5.84 25.23 5.91
C PHE A 4 4.74 25.57 6.93
N ASP A 5 3.64 26.09 6.42
CA ASP A 5 2.43 26.26 7.22
C ASP A 5 1.98 24.91 7.80
N SER A 6 1.32 24.95 8.95
CA SER A 6 0.79 23.76 9.55
C SER A 6 -0.63 23.98 10.09
N ILE A 7 -1.50 23.02 9.79
CA ILE A 7 -2.92 23.05 10.15
C ILE A 7 -3.24 21.79 10.94
N GLN A 8 -3.64 21.97 12.20
CA GLN A 8 -4.09 20.88 13.05
C GLN A 8 -5.62 20.84 13.10
N VAL A 9 -6.21 19.76 12.67
CA VAL A 9 -7.64 19.54 12.68
C VAL A 9 -8.07 19.05 14.07
N ARG A 10 -8.94 19.79 14.73
CA ARG A 10 -9.37 19.53 16.08
C ARG A 10 -10.67 18.74 16.13
N PHE A 11 -10.58 17.51 16.55
CA PHE A 11 -11.71 16.66 16.90
C PHE A 11 -12.08 16.87 18.38
N LYS A 12 -13.36 17.06 18.67
CA LYS A 12 -13.82 17.54 19.98
C LYS A 12 -13.52 16.62 21.16
N HIS A 13 -13.59 15.31 20.96
CA HIS A 13 -13.53 14.33 22.05
C HIS A 13 -12.30 13.42 21.96
N THR A 14 -11.27 13.87 21.25
CA THR A 14 -10.02 13.17 21.15
C THR A 14 -8.96 13.79 22.05
N ASN A 15 -7.94 13.02 22.37
CA ASN A 15 -6.77 13.56 23.07
C ASN A 15 -6.11 14.62 22.18
N HIS A 16 -5.92 15.80 22.75
CA HIS A 16 -5.19 16.85 22.07
C HIS A 16 -3.69 16.66 22.32
N ILE A 17 -2.96 16.37 21.25
CA ILE A 17 -1.49 16.32 21.26
C ILE A 17 -0.98 17.64 20.69
N PRO A 18 -0.16 18.38 21.44
CA PRO A 18 0.38 19.64 20.96
C PRO A 18 1.17 19.44 19.66
N SER A 19 0.96 20.35 18.72
CA SER A 19 1.72 20.39 17.47
C SER A 19 3.22 20.59 17.76
N PRO A 20 4.12 19.92 17.03
CA PRO A 20 5.54 20.20 17.09
C PRO A 20 5.95 21.49 16.34
N PHE A 21 5.07 22.04 15.51
CA PHE A 21 5.33 23.28 14.77
C PHE A 21 4.99 24.51 15.59
N ALA A 22 5.85 25.53 15.53
CA ALA A 22 5.69 26.74 16.31
C ALA A 22 4.45 27.57 15.96
N ASN A 23 4.04 27.54 14.69
CA ASN A 23 2.95 28.35 14.14
C ASN A 23 1.85 27.47 13.55
N THR A 24 1.27 26.61 14.39
CA THR A 24 0.16 25.76 13.92
C THR A 24 -1.16 26.47 14.05
N ARG A 25 -1.92 26.53 12.97
CA ARG A 25 -3.31 26.95 12.99
C ARG A 25 -4.19 25.77 13.39
N GLU A 26 -4.95 25.91 14.46
CA GLU A 26 -5.97 24.94 14.83
C GLU A 26 -7.30 25.28 14.17
N VAL A 27 -7.93 24.26 13.58
CA VAL A 27 -9.25 24.37 12.95
C VAL A 27 -10.17 23.24 13.41
N PRO A 28 -11.46 23.50 13.63
CA PRO A 28 -12.38 22.43 14.01
C PRO A 28 -12.58 21.46 12.83
N PHE A 29 -12.76 20.18 13.14
CA PHE A 29 -13.22 19.22 12.16
C PHE A 29 -14.68 19.54 11.77
N ILE A 30 -14.93 19.59 10.46
CA ILE A 30 -16.26 19.87 9.89
C ILE A 30 -16.50 18.83 8.79
N GLU A 31 -17.42 17.91 9.00
CA GLU A 31 -17.88 16.87 8.06
C GLU A 31 -16.77 15.97 7.47
N SER A 32 -15.77 16.56 6.83
CA SER A 32 -14.69 15.83 6.18
C SER A 32 -13.41 16.67 6.12
N TYR A 33 -12.28 16.03 5.93
CA TYR A 33 -11.01 16.72 5.69
C TYR A 33 -11.09 17.65 4.46
N LEU A 34 -11.80 17.24 3.41
CA LEU A 34 -11.96 18.07 2.24
C LEU A 34 -12.75 19.37 2.54
N THR A 35 -13.78 19.28 3.37
CA THR A 35 -14.54 20.47 3.81
C THR A 35 -13.67 21.41 4.63
N VAL A 36 -12.87 20.87 5.54
CA VAL A 36 -11.89 21.66 6.30
C VAL A 36 -10.87 22.31 5.36
N LEU A 37 -10.29 21.56 4.43
CA LEU A 37 -9.34 22.08 3.46
C LEU A 37 -9.92 23.20 2.59
N LYS A 38 -11.17 23.07 2.14
CA LYS A 38 -11.89 24.13 1.40
C LYS A 38 -12.03 25.42 2.22
N SER A 39 -12.09 25.33 3.54
CA SER A 39 -12.24 26.50 4.41
C SER A 39 -10.92 27.21 4.73
N VAL A 40 -9.78 26.56 4.52
CA VAL A 40 -8.47 27.07 4.96
C VAL A 40 -7.45 27.29 3.84
N ILE A 41 -7.67 26.69 2.68
CA ILE A 41 -6.64 26.65 1.60
C ILE A 41 -6.26 28.04 1.08
N ASP A 42 -7.17 28.99 1.09
CA ASP A 42 -6.91 30.33 0.60
C ASP A 42 -6.00 31.14 1.54
N ASP A 43 -5.93 30.74 2.80
CA ASP A 43 -5.10 31.40 3.82
C ASP A 43 -3.69 30.78 3.95
N VAL A 44 -3.38 29.70 3.23
CA VAL A 44 -2.07 29.05 3.24
C VAL A 44 -1.11 29.83 2.34
N GLU A 45 0.05 30.22 2.85
CA GLU A 45 1.02 31.04 2.10
C GLU A 45 2.20 30.23 1.54
N THR A 46 2.55 29.09 2.16
CA THR A 46 3.71 28.29 1.80
C THR A 46 3.45 27.34 0.62
N GLU A 47 4.53 26.90 -0.05
CA GLU A 47 4.47 25.97 -1.19
C GLU A 47 3.78 24.64 -0.83
N TYR A 48 4.04 24.15 0.39
CA TYR A 48 3.39 23.00 1.01
C TYR A 48 2.89 23.41 2.38
N PHE A 49 1.97 22.62 2.90
CA PHE A 49 1.58 22.73 4.30
C PHE A 49 1.30 21.36 4.93
N TRP A 50 1.62 21.25 6.20
CA TRP A 50 1.26 20.10 7.01
C TRP A 50 -0.21 20.17 7.41
N PHE A 51 -0.92 19.07 7.25
CA PHE A 51 -2.33 18.95 7.61
C PHE A 51 -2.53 17.64 8.38
N PHE A 52 -2.94 17.73 9.63
CA PHE A 52 -2.99 16.55 10.52
C PHE A 52 -4.03 16.66 11.61
N ALA A 53 -4.51 15.47 12.10
CA ALA A 53 -5.45 15.40 13.19
C ALA A 53 -4.79 15.67 14.56
N ASN A 54 -5.52 16.29 15.48
CA ASN A 54 -5.02 16.67 16.80
C ASN A 54 -4.64 15.51 17.73
N PHE A 55 -5.00 14.28 17.37
CA PHE A 55 -4.66 13.05 18.10
C PHE A 55 -3.40 12.35 17.57
N MET A 56 -2.76 12.89 16.53
CA MET A 56 -1.55 12.32 15.94
C MET A 56 -0.30 12.79 16.66
N ASN A 57 0.58 11.85 17.03
CA ASN A 57 1.87 12.16 17.63
C ASN A 57 2.96 12.22 16.56
N LEU A 58 3.35 13.43 16.16
CA LEU A 58 4.31 13.69 15.08
C LEU A 58 5.78 13.75 15.56
N LYS A 59 6.09 13.49 16.83
CA LYS A 59 7.44 13.68 17.39
C LYS A 59 8.53 12.84 16.71
N THR A 60 8.14 11.73 16.12
CA THR A 60 9.08 10.79 15.48
C THR A 60 9.20 11.00 13.97
N MET A 61 8.39 11.89 13.39
CA MET A 61 8.40 12.15 11.95
C MET A 61 9.54 13.08 11.56
N ASP A 62 10.02 12.89 10.34
CA ASP A 62 10.87 13.88 9.65
C ASP A 62 10.01 15.06 9.18
N LEU A 63 9.97 16.10 10.00
CA LEU A 63 9.21 17.31 9.73
C LEU A 63 9.94 18.27 8.76
N ASP A 64 11.18 17.93 8.37
CA ASP A 64 11.97 18.62 7.36
C ASP A 64 11.87 17.95 5.99
N TYR A 65 11.00 16.93 5.85
CA TYR A 65 10.76 16.26 4.58
C TYR A 65 10.39 17.25 3.46
N ILE A 66 11.09 17.13 2.34
CA ILE A 66 10.86 17.89 1.12
C ILE A 66 10.64 16.91 -0.03
N PRO A 67 9.49 16.97 -0.74
CA PRO A 67 9.22 16.12 -1.88
C PRO A 67 10.28 16.23 -2.98
N GLU A 68 10.65 15.10 -3.59
CA GLU A 68 11.51 15.11 -4.78
C GLU A 68 10.82 15.85 -5.95
N GLN A 69 11.62 16.29 -6.94
CA GLN A 69 11.10 17.11 -8.04
C GLN A 69 9.91 16.47 -8.78
N HIS A 70 9.88 15.15 -8.91
CA HIS A 70 8.80 14.44 -9.61
C HIS A 70 7.54 14.26 -8.75
N GLU A 71 7.65 14.43 -7.43
CA GLU A 71 6.57 14.25 -6.45
C GLU A 71 5.91 15.56 -6.02
N ARG A 72 6.41 16.68 -6.52
CA ARG A 72 6.05 18.04 -6.05
C ARG A 72 4.57 18.40 -6.17
N GLU A 73 3.85 17.74 -7.05
CA GLU A 73 2.41 17.97 -7.22
C GLU A 73 1.54 16.91 -6.55
N GLN A 74 2.14 15.96 -5.82
CA GLN A 74 1.42 14.89 -5.14
C GLN A 74 1.05 15.30 -3.71
N ILE A 75 -0.09 14.81 -3.21
CA ILE A 75 -0.37 14.80 -1.77
C ILE A 75 0.40 13.64 -1.15
N HIS A 76 1.20 13.91 -0.13
CA HIS A 76 1.93 12.91 0.64
C HIS A 76 1.12 12.53 1.87
N VAL A 77 0.93 11.22 2.08
CA VAL A 77 0.13 10.65 3.17
C VAL A 77 0.97 9.66 3.94
N TRP A 78 1.02 9.77 5.26
CA TRP A 78 1.73 8.82 6.09
C TRP A 78 0.81 7.76 6.66
N TYR A 79 1.20 6.50 6.48
CA TYR A 79 0.57 5.37 7.16
C TYR A 79 0.66 5.54 8.67
N ASN A 80 -0.38 5.19 9.35
CA ASN A 80 -0.42 5.23 10.80
C ASN A 80 -1.04 3.95 11.36
N THR A 81 -0.71 3.64 12.61
CA THR A 81 -1.25 2.46 13.28
C THR A 81 -2.62 2.79 13.83
N HIS A 82 -3.55 1.96 13.46
CA HIS A 82 -4.92 2.03 13.93
C HIS A 82 -5.01 1.49 15.36
N PRO A 83 -5.75 2.13 16.27
CA PRO A 83 -5.83 1.69 17.67
C PRO A 83 -6.47 0.30 17.87
N LEU A 84 -7.28 -0.15 16.93
CA LEU A 84 -7.83 -1.50 16.92
C LEU A 84 -6.87 -2.54 16.29
N GLY A 85 -5.63 -2.15 16.03
CA GLY A 85 -4.61 -2.96 15.36
C GLY A 85 -4.67 -2.86 13.85
N GLY A 86 -3.54 -3.00 13.22
CA GLY A 86 -3.40 -2.84 11.78
C GLY A 86 -2.88 -1.47 11.36
N THR A 87 -2.38 -1.41 10.15
CA THR A 87 -1.83 -0.20 9.55
C THR A 87 -2.86 0.44 8.65
N ASN A 88 -3.13 1.71 8.89
CA ASN A 88 -4.14 2.48 8.17
C ASN A 88 -3.47 3.41 7.17
N ASN A 89 -3.92 3.38 5.92
CA ASN A 89 -3.49 4.25 4.83
C ASN A 89 -4.47 5.40 4.52
N GLU A 90 -5.56 5.52 5.25
CA GLU A 90 -6.56 6.56 4.99
C GLU A 90 -6.12 7.94 5.44
N GLY A 91 -4.98 8.01 6.09
CA GLY A 91 -4.27 9.24 6.40
C GLY A 91 -4.93 10.09 7.48
N ASN A 92 -4.14 10.44 8.47
CA ASN A 92 -4.44 11.50 9.42
C ASN A 92 -3.29 12.50 9.50
N VAL A 93 -2.28 12.30 8.63
CA VAL A 93 -1.12 13.19 8.47
C VAL A 93 -0.81 13.33 7.00
N PHE A 94 -0.79 14.55 6.53
CA PHE A 94 -0.60 14.90 5.13
C PHE A 94 0.42 16.04 5.00
N LEU A 95 1.22 15.98 3.95
CA LEU A 95 1.91 17.15 3.39
C LEU A 95 1.28 17.45 2.03
N ILE A 96 0.69 18.62 1.90
CA ILE A 96 -0.18 18.95 0.77
C ILE A 96 0.45 20.07 -0.07
N PRO A 97 0.59 19.90 -1.39
CA PRO A 97 1.05 20.94 -2.29
C PRO A 97 -0.03 22.01 -2.49
N THR A 98 0.20 23.21 -1.97
CA THR A 98 -0.78 24.30 -1.90
C THR A 98 -1.33 24.68 -3.27
N LYS A 99 -0.46 24.88 -4.25
CA LYS A 99 -0.87 25.27 -5.62
C LYS A 99 -1.71 24.18 -6.28
N ALA A 100 -1.24 22.95 -6.26
CA ALA A 100 -1.93 21.83 -6.91
C ALA A 100 -3.29 21.54 -6.26
N LEU A 101 -3.41 21.70 -4.93
CA LEU A 101 -4.69 21.58 -4.27
C LEU A 101 -5.65 22.72 -4.65
N ARG A 102 -5.20 23.96 -4.68
CA ARG A 102 -6.04 25.12 -5.10
C ARG A 102 -6.62 24.93 -6.50
N GLU A 103 -5.86 24.38 -7.42
CA GLU A 103 -6.30 24.12 -8.78
C GLU A 103 -7.38 23.05 -8.88
N GLN A 104 -7.35 22.04 -8.00
CA GLN A 104 -8.22 20.88 -8.07
C GLN A 104 -9.38 20.88 -7.06
N ILE A 105 -9.25 21.58 -5.93
CA ILE A 105 -10.12 21.43 -4.76
C ILE A 105 -11.61 21.65 -5.03
N LYS A 106 -11.95 22.49 -6.00
CA LYS A 106 -13.36 22.79 -6.36
C LYS A 106 -14.04 21.58 -6.99
N ASP A 107 -13.29 20.79 -7.74
CA ASP A 107 -13.80 19.65 -8.50
C ASP A 107 -13.71 18.33 -7.71
N LEU A 108 -13.01 18.34 -6.56
CA LEU A 108 -12.90 17.16 -5.72
C LEU A 108 -14.21 16.88 -4.98
N LYS A 109 -14.64 15.64 -5.02
CA LYS A 109 -15.69 15.09 -4.15
C LYS A 109 -15.10 14.56 -2.84
N PHE A 110 -13.90 13.99 -2.91
CA PHE A 110 -13.10 13.50 -1.76
C PHE A 110 -11.64 13.88 -1.93
N LEU A 111 -10.90 13.91 -0.82
CA LEU A 111 -9.46 14.14 -0.86
C LEU A 111 -8.72 13.06 -1.66
N ARG A 112 -9.17 11.82 -1.59
CA ARG A 112 -8.62 10.69 -2.37
C ARG A 112 -8.82 10.80 -3.89
N ASP A 113 -9.72 11.68 -4.34
CA ASP A 113 -9.93 11.96 -5.77
C ASP A 113 -8.86 12.91 -6.33
N PHE A 114 -7.98 13.42 -5.46
CA PHE A 114 -6.83 14.19 -5.89
C PHE A 114 -5.99 13.35 -6.87
N LYS A 115 -5.48 13.98 -7.91
CA LYS A 115 -4.92 13.32 -9.09
C LYS A 115 -3.83 12.30 -8.78
N ASP A 116 -2.95 12.62 -7.85
CA ASP A 116 -1.84 11.75 -7.48
C ASP A 116 -1.56 11.85 -5.97
N ILE A 117 -1.56 10.69 -5.29
CA ILE A 117 -1.27 10.57 -3.86
C ILE A 117 -0.07 9.66 -3.67
N ASN A 118 0.89 10.09 -2.87
CA ASN A 118 2.06 9.33 -2.49
C ASN A 118 1.96 8.88 -1.03
N TYR A 119 2.09 7.59 -0.78
CA TYR A 119 1.95 6.99 0.54
C TYR A 119 3.32 6.66 1.13
N HIS A 120 3.52 7.07 2.38
CA HIS A 120 4.75 6.86 3.14
C HIS A 120 4.51 5.95 4.34
N ALA A 121 5.44 5.03 4.57
CA ALA A 121 5.44 4.23 5.79
C ALA A 121 5.95 5.03 6.98
N HIS A 122 5.39 4.78 8.16
CA HIS A 122 5.92 5.29 9.41
C HIS A 122 5.63 4.36 10.58
N ASP A 123 6.66 3.69 11.10
CA ASP A 123 6.54 2.59 12.07
C ASP A 123 6.00 3.02 13.44
N ASN A 124 6.15 4.29 13.80
CA ASN A 124 5.80 4.81 15.13
C ASN A 124 4.71 5.90 15.10
N LEU A 125 3.97 6.01 14.01
CA LEU A 125 2.89 6.97 13.92
C LEU A 125 1.58 6.35 14.40
N PHE A 126 1.18 6.67 15.63
CA PHE A 126 -0.02 6.13 16.25
C PHE A 126 -1.14 7.17 16.33
N GLN A 127 -2.35 6.67 16.15
CA GLN A 127 -3.56 7.39 16.51
C GLN A 127 -3.81 7.23 18.01
N ASN A 128 -3.80 8.31 18.77
CA ASN A 128 -3.93 8.28 20.23
C ASN A 128 -5.33 8.64 20.73
N TRP A 129 -6.36 8.39 19.96
CA TRP A 129 -7.71 8.83 20.31
C TRP A 129 -8.58 7.79 20.99
N ILE A 130 -8.11 6.57 21.19
CA ILE A 130 -8.96 5.50 21.68
C ILE A 130 -9.03 5.40 23.17
N PRO A 131 -10.26 5.25 23.65
CA PRO A 131 -10.50 4.80 25.00
C PRO A 131 -10.05 3.34 25.17
N LYS A 132 -9.55 3.03 26.34
CA LYS A 132 -9.22 1.68 26.78
C LYS A 132 -10.52 0.89 27.06
N VAL A 133 -11.15 0.36 26.03
CA VAL A 133 -12.37 -0.41 26.21
C VAL A 133 -12.28 -1.73 25.43
N ALA A 134 -12.33 -2.83 26.18
CA ALA A 134 -12.67 -4.13 25.61
C ALA A 134 -14.17 -4.17 25.33
N PHE A 135 -14.58 -4.61 24.14
CA PHE A 135 -15.99 -4.71 23.82
C PHE A 135 -16.32 -6.04 23.14
N LYS A 136 -17.49 -6.58 23.47
CA LYS A 136 -18.14 -7.62 22.69
C LYS A 136 -19.40 -7.05 22.07
N LEU A 137 -19.47 -7.05 20.76
CA LEU A 137 -20.66 -6.66 20.04
C LEU A 137 -21.74 -7.75 20.23
N LYS A 138 -22.81 -7.44 20.97
CA LYS A 138 -23.93 -8.38 21.15
C LYS A 138 -24.76 -8.53 19.87
N ASP A 139 -24.98 -7.42 19.19
CA ASP A 139 -25.67 -7.36 17.92
C ASP A 139 -25.07 -6.22 17.08
N PRO A 140 -24.03 -6.51 16.34
CA PRO A 140 -23.32 -5.49 15.55
C PRO A 140 -24.20 -4.89 14.46
N CYS A 141 -25.14 -5.65 13.92
CA CYS A 141 -26.01 -5.16 12.86
C CYS A 141 -26.92 -4.04 13.39
N ASN A 142 -27.56 -4.23 14.53
CA ASN A 142 -28.39 -3.19 15.13
C ASN A 142 -27.57 -1.97 15.56
N ALA A 143 -26.41 -2.20 16.16
CA ALA A 143 -25.52 -1.12 16.53
C ALA A 143 -25.04 -0.33 15.31
N PHE A 144 -24.76 -1.02 14.22
CA PHE A 144 -24.38 -0.42 12.96
C PHE A 144 -25.47 0.37 12.28
N TYR A 145 -26.71 -0.10 12.37
CA TYR A 145 -27.85 0.50 11.64
C TYR A 145 -28.71 1.44 12.49
N SER A 146 -28.44 1.56 13.79
CA SER A 146 -29.21 2.47 14.64
C SER A 146 -28.81 3.92 14.40
N GLU A 147 -27.80 4.38 15.10
CA GLU A 147 -27.23 5.72 14.99
C GLU A 147 -25.75 5.63 15.26
N VAL A 148 -24.94 6.29 14.48
CA VAL A 148 -23.47 6.27 14.67
C VAL A 148 -23.07 6.73 16.08
N PRO A 149 -23.67 7.77 16.71
CA PRO A 149 -23.40 8.10 18.10
C PRO A 149 -23.73 6.99 19.07
N ASN A 150 -24.86 6.34 18.89
CA ASN A 150 -25.30 5.25 19.74
C ASN A 150 -24.40 4.03 19.56
N TYR A 151 -24.02 3.75 18.31
CA TYR A 151 -23.04 2.71 18.01
C TYR A 151 -21.71 2.99 18.68
N TYR A 152 -21.19 4.20 18.57
CA TYR A 152 -19.93 4.58 19.15
C TYR A 152 -19.96 4.57 20.68
N LYS A 153 -21.06 5.03 21.28
CA LYS A 153 -21.31 4.92 22.72
C LYS A 153 -21.33 3.47 23.18
N TRP A 154 -22.02 2.64 22.43
CA TRP A 154 -22.13 1.23 22.73
C TRP A 154 -20.79 0.50 22.53
N LEU A 155 -20.04 0.85 21.50
CA LEU A 155 -18.78 0.25 21.17
C LEU A 155 -17.67 0.66 22.15
N HIS A 156 -17.63 1.92 22.52
CA HIS A 156 -16.56 2.52 23.31
C HIS A 156 -17.01 2.99 24.70
N ASN A 157 -18.29 2.86 25.02
CA ASN A 157 -18.92 3.39 26.24
C ASN A 157 -18.64 4.89 26.47
N ILE A 158 -18.58 5.66 25.40
CA ILE A 158 -18.29 7.08 25.38
C ILE A 158 -19.35 7.80 24.57
N ASP A 159 -19.84 8.91 25.12
CA ASP A 159 -20.65 9.85 24.37
C ASP A 159 -19.75 10.70 23.48
N LEU A 160 -19.61 10.29 22.21
CA LEU A 160 -18.86 11.03 21.23
C LEU A 160 -19.76 11.78 20.26
N ASP A 161 -19.31 12.95 19.85
CA ASP A 161 -19.85 13.62 18.67
C ASP A 161 -19.53 12.73 17.44
N PRO A 162 -20.51 12.36 16.62
CA PRO A 162 -20.28 11.58 15.40
C PRO A 162 -19.23 12.17 14.47
N ALA A 163 -19.09 13.50 14.47
CA ALA A 163 -18.05 14.18 13.72
C ALA A 163 -16.62 13.84 14.18
N CYS A 164 -16.49 13.23 15.37
CA CYS A 164 -15.22 12.82 15.94
C CYS A 164 -14.94 11.33 15.75
N ILE A 165 -15.81 10.59 15.08
CA ILE A 165 -15.52 9.22 14.71
C ILE A 165 -14.46 9.30 13.64
N PRO A 166 -13.22 8.85 13.92
CA PRO A 166 -12.17 8.88 12.91
C PRO A 166 -12.52 7.94 11.77
N ASP A 167 -11.83 8.11 10.66
CA ASP A 167 -12.02 7.34 9.42
C ASP A 167 -11.65 5.86 9.60
N PHE A 168 -12.19 5.23 10.62
CA PHE A 168 -12.07 3.81 10.86
C PHE A 168 -12.65 2.99 9.75
N PHE A 169 -13.70 3.52 9.20
CA PHE A 169 -14.45 2.85 8.19
C PHE A 169 -14.34 3.68 6.93
N PRO A 170 -13.80 3.12 5.84
CA PRO A 170 -13.72 3.84 4.59
C PRO A 170 -15.12 4.25 4.16
N SER A 171 -15.18 5.37 3.53
CA SER A 171 -16.36 5.80 2.82
C SER A 171 -16.57 4.92 1.60
N PHE A 172 -17.80 4.58 1.29
CA PHE A 172 -18.15 3.86 0.08
C PHE A 172 -19.31 4.54 -0.64
N TRP A 173 -19.44 4.25 -1.93
CA TRP A 173 -20.46 4.80 -2.79
C TRP A 173 -21.56 3.80 -3.08
N GLU A 174 -22.79 4.25 -2.97
CA GLU A 174 -23.97 3.56 -3.46
C GLU A 174 -24.95 4.61 -3.98
N ASP A 175 -25.54 4.36 -5.14
CA ASP A 175 -26.52 5.24 -5.78
C ASP A 175 -26.10 6.73 -5.81
N GLU A 176 -24.84 6.97 -6.18
CA GLU A 176 -24.24 8.30 -6.21
C GLU A 176 -24.17 9.02 -4.84
N LYS A 177 -24.44 8.30 -3.75
CA LYS A 177 -24.36 8.83 -2.39
C LYS A 177 -23.15 8.26 -1.68
N LEU A 178 -22.50 9.13 -0.92
CA LEU A 178 -21.41 8.75 -0.06
C LEU A 178 -21.92 8.32 1.30
N TYR A 179 -21.60 7.11 1.66
CA TYR A 179 -21.80 6.56 2.99
C TYR A 179 -20.48 6.65 3.75
N THR A 180 -20.44 7.45 4.79
CA THR A 180 -19.31 7.56 5.69
C THR A 180 -19.75 7.16 7.10
N TRP A 181 -18.80 6.65 7.86
CA TRP A 181 -18.95 6.48 9.29
C TRP A 181 -18.79 7.83 9.99
N GLY A 182 -19.36 8.72 9.71
CA GLY A 182 -19.36 9.99 10.33
C GLY A 182 -20.61 10.68 9.84
N LYS A 183 -21.06 11.53 10.59
CA LYS A 183 -22.18 12.35 10.28
C LYS A 183 -21.91 13.16 9.03
N THR A 184 -22.75 13.00 8.02
CA THR A 184 -23.08 14.11 7.16
C THR A 184 -24.21 14.88 7.84
N ASN A 185 -24.19 16.19 7.80
CA ASN A 185 -24.98 17.09 8.66
C ASN A 185 -26.48 16.88 8.69
N ASP A 186 -27.09 16.19 7.77
CA ASP A 186 -28.53 16.09 7.64
C ASP A 186 -29.11 14.69 7.61
N VAL A 187 -28.30 13.68 7.37
CA VAL A 187 -28.77 12.30 7.30
C VAL A 187 -27.66 11.39 7.75
N MET A 188 -27.90 10.68 8.83
CA MET A 188 -27.11 9.48 9.09
C MET A 188 -27.54 8.43 8.08
N LEU A 189 -26.84 8.39 6.99
CA LEU A 189 -26.96 7.32 6.04
C LEU A 189 -26.16 6.15 6.61
N VAL A 190 -26.84 5.35 7.42
CA VAL A 190 -26.30 4.07 7.86
C VAL A 190 -26.44 3.13 6.67
N PRO A 191 -25.35 2.69 6.09
CA PRO A 191 -25.40 1.82 4.94
C PRO A 191 -26.04 0.48 5.30
N HIS A 192 -26.74 -0.11 4.37
CA HIS A 192 -27.21 -1.48 4.52
C HIS A 192 -26.01 -2.42 4.77
N ARG A 193 -26.21 -3.39 5.65
CA ARG A 193 -25.18 -4.38 5.99
C ARG A 193 -24.52 -4.98 4.74
N GLU A 194 -25.31 -5.34 3.74
CA GLU A 194 -24.86 -5.93 2.49
C GLU A 194 -23.83 -5.05 1.75
N ASN A 195 -23.93 -3.74 1.85
CA ASN A 195 -23.00 -2.82 1.24
C ASN A 195 -21.70 -2.72 2.02
N LEU A 196 -21.78 -2.83 3.33
CA LEU A 196 -20.59 -2.86 4.19
C LEU A 196 -19.83 -4.17 4.06
N GLU A 197 -20.49 -5.29 3.89
CA GLU A 197 -19.87 -6.60 3.71
C GLU A 197 -18.95 -6.67 2.48
N GLN A 198 -19.12 -5.79 1.51
CA GLN A 198 -18.19 -5.65 0.38
C GLN A 198 -16.83 -5.10 0.81
N PHE A 199 -16.78 -4.32 1.89
CA PHE A 199 -15.58 -3.63 2.37
C PHE A 199 -15.07 -4.19 3.70
N TYR A 200 -15.95 -4.76 4.53
CA TYR A 200 -15.65 -5.23 5.88
C TYR A 200 -16.13 -6.66 6.09
N ASP A 201 -15.32 -7.40 6.81
CA ASP A 201 -15.69 -8.68 7.36
C ASP A 201 -16.45 -8.45 8.67
N PHE A 202 -17.78 -8.44 8.61
CA PHE A 202 -18.62 -8.22 9.78
C PHE A 202 -18.44 -9.25 10.88
N ASP A 203 -18.18 -10.50 10.54
CA ASP A 203 -17.98 -11.54 11.53
C ASP A 203 -16.70 -11.28 12.32
N ARG A 204 -15.70 -10.70 11.68
CA ARG A 204 -14.47 -10.24 12.35
C ARG A 204 -14.72 -9.03 13.23
N ILE A 205 -15.54 -8.07 12.78
CA ILE A 205 -15.92 -6.90 13.57
C ILE A 205 -16.66 -7.32 14.82
N VAL A 206 -17.64 -8.24 14.68
CA VAL A 206 -18.45 -8.78 15.80
C VAL A 206 -17.61 -9.42 16.88
N ASN A 207 -16.59 -10.18 16.47
CA ASN A 207 -15.74 -10.94 17.38
C ASN A 207 -14.43 -10.18 17.73
N PHE A 208 -14.40 -8.89 17.46
CA PHE A 208 -13.21 -8.08 17.69
C PHE A 208 -12.99 -7.86 19.20
N GLU A 209 -11.82 -8.19 19.68
CA GLU A 209 -11.34 -7.92 21.03
C GLU A 209 -10.18 -6.92 20.97
N LEU A 210 -10.16 -5.94 21.88
CA LEU A 210 -9.10 -4.93 21.93
C LEU A 210 -7.77 -5.49 22.42
N ASP A 211 -7.80 -6.53 23.24
CA ASP A 211 -6.60 -7.25 23.64
C ASP A 211 -6.07 -8.07 22.47
N TYR A 212 -5.35 -7.37 21.63
CA TYR A 212 -4.81 -7.90 20.39
C TYR A 212 -3.42 -8.47 20.60
N GLU A 213 -3.29 -9.77 20.53
CA GLU A 213 -1.98 -10.40 20.41
C GLU A 213 -1.46 -10.30 18.98
N VAL A 214 -0.27 -9.73 18.83
CA VAL A 214 0.45 -9.72 17.55
C VAL A 214 0.68 -11.15 17.10
N LYS A 215 -0.03 -11.59 16.06
CA LYS A 215 0.13 -12.93 15.51
C LYS A 215 1.41 -13.02 14.70
N GLN A 216 2.30 -13.92 15.08
CA GLN A 216 3.44 -14.26 14.24
C GLN A 216 2.97 -15.09 13.05
N MET A 217 3.07 -14.52 11.85
CA MET A 217 2.69 -15.21 10.61
C MET A 217 3.83 -16.08 10.10
N ASP A 218 3.46 -17.11 9.33
CA ASP A 218 4.44 -17.97 8.67
C ASP A 218 5.24 -17.20 7.63
N ILE A 219 6.51 -17.56 7.49
CA ILE A 219 7.40 -17.09 6.44
C ILE A 219 7.66 -18.28 5.52
N ILE A 220 7.22 -18.18 4.27
CA ILE A 220 7.36 -19.24 3.28
C ILE A 220 8.32 -18.79 2.19
N PHE A 221 9.49 -19.42 2.12
CA PHE A 221 10.44 -19.21 1.05
C PHE A 221 10.04 -20.08 -0.16
N ILE A 222 9.80 -19.44 -1.30
CA ILE A 222 9.26 -20.09 -2.50
C ILE A 222 10.34 -20.08 -3.58
N SER A 223 10.77 -21.26 -4.00
CA SER A 223 11.76 -21.41 -5.07
C SER A 223 11.41 -22.56 -6.03
N TYR A 224 11.96 -22.48 -7.24
CA TYR A 224 11.90 -23.56 -8.22
C TYR A 224 13.27 -24.28 -8.30
N ASP A 225 14.20 -23.71 -9.04
CA ASP A 225 15.54 -24.27 -9.29
C ASP A 225 16.60 -23.16 -9.43
N GLU A 226 16.40 -22.05 -8.68
CA GLU A 226 17.35 -20.96 -8.71
C GLU A 226 18.65 -21.32 -7.99
N PRO A 227 19.83 -21.08 -8.59
CA PRO A 227 21.13 -21.46 -8.02
C PRO A 227 21.40 -20.83 -6.63
N SER A 228 20.88 -19.64 -6.39
CA SER A 228 21.03 -18.91 -5.11
C SER A 228 20.04 -19.36 -4.03
N ALA A 229 19.06 -20.21 -4.35
CA ALA A 229 17.92 -20.50 -3.46
C ALA A 229 18.37 -21.11 -2.11
N GLU A 230 19.29 -22.08 -2.09
CA GLU A 230 19.73 -22.71 -0.87
C GLU A 230 20.47 -21.73 0.05
N LYS A 231 21.38 -20.94 -0.52
CA LYS A 231 22.10 -19.89 0.21
C LYS A 231 21.14 -18.90 0.83
N ARG A 232 20.22 -18.35 0.04
CA ARG A 232 19.25 -17.35 0.49
C ARG A 232 18.26 -17.90 1.52
N PHE A 233 17.85 -19.16 1.37
CA PHE A 233 17.01 -19.79 2.39
C PHE A 233 17.75 -19.97 3.72
N ASN A 234 19.02 -20.37 3.70
CA ASN A 234 19.80 -20.53 4.92
C ASN A 234 20.02 -19.18 5.63
N GLU A 235 20.35 -18.11 4.88
CA GLU A 235 20.44 -16.75 5.40
C GLU A 235 19.12 -16.28 6.05
N LEU A 236 17.98 -16.53 5.38
CA LEU A 236 16.66 -16.23 5.93
C LEU A 236 16.38 -17.04 7.20
N LYS A 237 16.68 -18.33 7.20
CA LYS A 237 16.39 -19.23 8.30
C LYS A 237 17.25 -18.97 9.53
N GLU A 238 18.48 -18.49 9.34
CA GLU A 238 19.36 -18.06 10.42
C GLU A 238 18.73 -16.89 11.22
N LYS A 239 18.21 -15.89 10.51
CA LYS A 239 17.53 -14.74 11.11
C LYS A 239 16.10 -15.06 11.57
N HIS A 240 15.42 -15.96 10.88
CA HIS A 240 14.03 -16.34 11.11
C HIS A 240 13.86 -17.88 11.16
N PRO A 241 14.16 -18.53 12.30
CA PRO A 241 14.18 -19.99 12.42
C PRO A 241 12.88 -20.71 12.04
N ARG A 242 11.74 -19.99 12.07
CA ARG A 242 10.43 -20.52 11.69
C ARG A 242 10.17 -20.51 10.18
N ALA A 243 11.06 -19.94 9.36
CA ALA A 243 10.91 -19.94 7.92
C ALA A 243 10.80 -21.37 7.36
N LYS A 244 9.81 -21.60 6.51
CA LYS A 244 9.51 -22.88 5.85
C LYS A 244 9.88 -22.76 4.37
N TRP A 245 10.35 -23.84 3.76
CA TRP A 245 10.72 -23.86 2.35
C TRP A 245 9.65 -24.58 1.50
N SER A 246 9.17 -23.92 0.46
CA SER A 246 8.34 -24.49 -0.61
C SER A 246 9.17 -24.55 -1.88
N LYS A 247 9.62 -25.76 -2.27
CA LYS A 247 10.63 -25.98 -3.32
C LYS A 247 10.09 -26.81 -4.48
N GLY A 248 10.54 -26.48 -5.70
CA GLY A 248 10.52 -27.38 -6.85
C GLY A 248 9.17 -27.50 -7.57
N VAL A 249 8.29 -26.51 -7.48
CA VAL A 249 6.99 -26.53 -8.16
C VAL A 249 7.02 -25.68 -9.43
N THR A 250 6.77 -26.30 -10.56
CA THR A 250 6.67 -25.62 -11.84
C THR A 250 5.33 -24.89 -11.96
N GLY A 251 5.39 -23.62 -12.34
CA GLY A 251 4.24 -22.78 -12.54
C GLY A 251 3.86 -21.95 -11.31
N GLN A 252 3.71 -20.66 -11.52
CA GLN A 252 3.50 -19.66 -10.48
C GLN A 252 2.28 -19.95 -9.59
N THR A 253 1.14 -20.27 -10.20
CA THR A 253 -0.10 -20.56 -9.46
C THR A 253 0.03 -21.74 -8.52
N LEU A 254 0.60 -22.86 -9.00
CA LEU A 254 0.80 -24.06 -8.20
C LEU A 254 1.83 -23.82 -7.08
N ALA A 255 2.92 -23.10 -7.37
CA ALA A 255 3.93 -22.76 -6.37
C ALA A 255 3.34 -21.95 -5.20
N TYR A 256 2.48 -20.97 -5.50
CA TYR A 256 1.82 -20.16 -4.47
C TYR A 256 0.75 -20.95 -3.69
N MET A 257 -0.04 -21.80 -4.37
CA MET A 257 -0.99 -22.68 -3.69
C MET A 257 -0.28 -23.65 -2.74
N LEU A 258 0.84 -24.25 -3.17
CA LEU A 258 1.61 -25.13 -2.30
C LEU A 258 2.21 -24.38 -1.10
N ALA A 259 2.68 -23.16 -1.31
CA ALA A 259 3.14 -22.29 -0.22
C ALA A 259 1.99 -22.01 0.77
N ALA A 260 0.81 -21.66 0.27
CA ALA A 260 -0.38 -21.47 1.10
C ALA A 260 -0.77 -22.75 1.88
N MET A 261 -0.67 -23.91 1.27
CA MET A 261 -0.92 -25.18 1.97
C MET A 261 0.08 -25.47 3.09
N LYS A 262 1.33 -25.03 2.94
CA LYS A 262 2.36 -25.16 3.97
C LYS A 262 2.20 -24.17 5.11
N SER A 263 1.48 -23.09 4.90
CA SER A 263 1.19 -22.12 5.95
C SER A 263 0.17 -22.66 6.95
N GLU A 264 0.43 -22.46 8.24
CA GLU A 264 -0.46 -22.75 9.35
C GLU A 264 -1.27 -21.50 9.77
N THR A 265 -0.88 -20.33 9.26
CA THR A 265 -1.52 -19.05 9.55
C THR A 265 -2.40 -18.59 8.39
N ASP A 266 -3.39 -17.74 8.66
CA ASP A 266 -4.33 -17.20 7.66
C ASP A 266 -3.64 -16.30 6.63
N TYR A 267 -2.54 -15.69 7.05
CA TYR A 267 -1.63 -14.93 6.20
C TYR A 267 -0.23 -15.50 6.30
N PHE A 268 0.54 -15.41 5.25
CA PHE A 268 1.95 -15.79 5.25
C PHE A 268 2.79 -14.85 4.39
N PHE A 269 3.99 -14.59 4.85
CA PHE A 269 4.99 -13.85 4.07
C PHE A 269 5.61 -14.76 3.02
N ALA A 270 5.50 -14.38 1.75
CA ALA A 270 6.16 -15.05 0.63
C ALA A 270 7.49 -14.36 0.33
N VAL A 271 8.58 -15.12 0.40
CA VAL A 271 9.95 -14.66 0.12
C VAL A 271 10.51 -15.46 -1.06
N PHE A 272 11.27 -14.81 -1.94
CA PHE A 272 11.80 -15.40 -3.16
C PHE A 272 13.34 -15.38 -3.19
N PRO A 273 14.01 -16.29 -3.94
CA PRO A 273 15.47 -16.43 -3.94
C PRO A 273 16.26 -15.17 -4.32
N LYS A 274 15.68 -14.32 -5.14
CA LYS A 274 16.28 -13.06 -5.58
C LYS A 274 16.24 -11.93 -4.55
N LEU A 275 15.57 -12.16 -3.41
CA LEU A 275 15.38 -11.14 -2.38
C LEU A 275 16.47 -11.23 -1.32
N GLU A 276 17.11 -10.11 -1.07
CA GLU A 276 17.92 -9.87 0.11
C GLU A 276 17.10 -9.03 1.09
N ILE A 277 16.64 -9.67 2.17
CA ILE A 277 15.80 -9.01 3.17
C ILE A 277 16.62 -7.96 3.92
N VAL A 278 16.11 -6.72 3.98
CA VAL A 278 16.76 -5.65 4.73
C VAL A 278 16.59 -5.84 6.23
N ASP A 279 17.58 -5.43 7.03
CA ASP A 279 17.57 -5.66 8.48
C ASP A 279 16.45 -4.91 9.22
N SER A 280 15.94 -3.85 8.63
CA SER A 280 14.80 -3.08 9.15
C SER A 280 13.45 -3.80 8.99
N PHE A 281 13.34 -4.77 8.09
CA PHE A 281 12.09 -5.50 7.87
C PHE A 281 11.91 -6.65 8.86
N LYS A 282 10.89 -6.58 9.71
CA LYS A 282 10.73 -7.47 10.88
C LYS A 282 9.76 -8.63 10.70
N PHE A 283 9.02 -8.74 9.60
CA PHE A 283 7.93 -9.71 9.39
C PHE A 283 6.83 -9.67 10.47
N ASP A 284 6.60 -8.49 11.03
CA ASP A 284 5.62 -8.24 12.10
C ASP A 284 4.40 -7.43 11.65
N PHE A 285 4.35 -7.03 10.38
CA PHE A 285 3.21 -6.33 9.80
C PHE A 285 1.92 -7.12 10.03
N GLN A 286 0.90 -6.43 10.53
CA GLN A 286 -0.42 -7.01 10.77
C GLN A 286 -1.43 -6.48 9.76
N PRO A 287 -2.20 -7.36 9.11
CA PRO A 287 -3.31 -6.97 8.26
C PRO A 287 -4.34 -6.13 9.02
N ASP A 288 -4.96 -5.19 8.32
CA ASP A 288 -6.09 -4.47 8.88
C ASP A 288 -7.24 -5.44 9.16
N ARG A 289 -7.59 -5.57 10.44
CA ARG A 289 -8.62 -6.51 10.91
C ARG A 289 -10.03 -6.05 10.58
N MET A 290 -10.20 -4.77 10.23
CA MET A 290 -11.49 -4.18 9.93
C MET A 290 -11.84 -4.25 8.45
N LYS A 291 -10.86 -4.56 7.58
CA LYS A 291 -11.05 -4.70 6.13
C LYS A 291 -11.27 -6.16 5.72
N ASN A 292 -11.95 -6.33 4.59
CA ASN A 292 -11.99 -7.62 3.92
C ASN A 292 -10.57 -8.11 3.60
N PRO A 293 -10.34 -9.42 3.64
CA PRO A 293 -9.05 -9.98 3.33
C PRO A 293 -8.50 -9.53 1.99
N CYS A 294 -7.25 -9.08 1.97
CA CYS A 294 -6.51 -8.71 0.77
C CYS A 294 -5.07 -9.20 0.86
N HIS A 295 -4.33 -9.13 -0.24
CA HIS A 295 -2.88 -9.31 -0.26
C HIS A 295 -2.19 -7.99 0.05
N TYR A 296 -1.00 -8.04 0.66
CA TYR A 296 -0.19 -6.85 0.90
C TYR A 296 1.13 -6.95 0.15
N ILE A 297 1.47 -5.87 -0.57
CA ILE A 297 2.66 -5.76 -1.42
C ILE A 297 3.61 -4.75 -0.79
N PHE A 298 4.76 -5.20 -0.33
CA PHE A 298 5.78 -4.31 0.25
C PHE A 298 6.65 -3.67 -0.82
N ASN A 299 7.45 -2.66 -0.45
CA ASN A 299 8.45 -2.10 -1.34
C ASN A 299 9.68 -2.98 -1.42
N CYS A 300 10.33 -2.92 -2.57
CA CYS A 300 11.62 -3.52 -2.83
C CYS A 300 12.52 -2.53 -3.56
N LYS A 301 13.79 -2.50 -3.18
CA LYS A 301 14.79 -1.65 -3.83
C LYS A 301 15.31 -2.33 -5.10
N ASN A 302 15.31 -1.59 -6.18
CA ASN A 302 15.93 -1.99 -7.43
C ASN A 302 17.41 -1.60 -7.40
N PRO A 303 18.37 -2.55 -7.45
CA PRO A 303 19.78 -2.25 -7.34
C PRO A 303 20.36 -1.56 -8.56
N VAL A 304 19.65 -1.57 -9.70
CA VAL A 304 20.15 -1.02 -10.98
C VAL A 304 19.78 0.46 -11.15
N ASN A 305 18.58 0.86 -10.73
CA ASN A 305 18.09 2.22 -10.96
C ASN A 305 17.60 2.94 -9.69
N GLY A 306 17.77 2.31 -8.52
CA GLY A 306 17.47 2.89 -7.22
C GLY A 306 15.98 3.08 -6.91
N LEU A 307 15.07 2.61 -7.77
CA LEU A 307 13.63 2.69 -7.50
C LEU A 307 13.24 1.82 -6.32
N GLU A 308 12.34 2.34 -5.48
CA GLU A 308 11.76 1.62 -4.35
C GLU A 308 10.24 1.54 -4.52
N TYR A 309 9.72 0.36 -4.85
CA TYR A 309 8.30 0.12 -5.06
C TYR A 309 7.97 -1.38 -5.04
N GLY A 310 6.71 -1.75 -5.18
CA GLY A 310 6.20 -3.12 -5.07
C GLY A 310 6.59 -4.08 -6.20
N HIS A 311 7.82 -4.01 -6.71
CA HIS A 311 8.29 -4.87 -7.80
C HIS A 311 9.09 -6.06 -7.30
N GLY A 312 8.47 -7.24 -7.30
CA GLY A 312 9.12 -8.48 -6.90
C GLY A 312 9.62 -8.46 -5.46
N ALA A 313 8.89 -7.80 -4.58
CA ALA A 313 9.16 -7.63 -3.16
C ALA A 313 8.69 -8.83 -2.32
N VAL A 314 8.85 -8.74 -1.02
CA VAL A 314 8.12 -9.60 -0.08
C VAL A 314 6.63 -9.32 -0.23
N LEU A 315 5.83 -10.37 -0.17
CA LEU A 315 4.37 -10.29 -0.24
C LEU A 315 3.78 -10.91 1.02
N LEU A 316 2.74 -10.31 1.57
CA LEU A 316 1.94 -10.96 2.60
C LEU A 316 0.64 -11.45 1.96
N TYR A 317 0.59 -12.75 1.72
CA TYR A 317 -0.54 -13.38 1.07
C TYR A 317 -1.61 -13.81 2.07
N ASN A 318 -2.86 -13.49 1.78
CA ASN A 318 -3.99 -14.15 2.42
C ASN A 318 -4.13 -15.57 1.85
N LYS A 319 -4.08 -16.58 2.70
CA LYS A 319 -4.11 -17.99 2.35
C LYS A 319 -5.37 -18.39 1.56
N LYS A 320 -6.54 -17.92 2.00
CA LYS A 320 -7.83 -18.23 1.34
C LYS A 320 -7.85 -17.67 -0.09
N LEU A 321 -7.48 -16.40 -0.26
CA LEU A 321 -7.44 -15.76 -1.58
C LEU A 321 -6.45 -16.45 -2.53
N VAL A 322 -5.30 -16.92 -2.04
CA VAL A 322 -4.35 -17.71 -2.86
C VAL A 322 -5.00 -18.99 -3.34
N MET A 323 -5.67 -19.73 -2.45
CA MET A 323 -6.32 -21.00 -2.80
C MET A 323 -7.50 -20.84 -3.77
N GLU A 324 -8.17 -19.69 -3.75
CA GLU A 324 -9.27 -19.36 -4.67
C GLU A 324 -8.78 -18.83 -6.04
N THR A 325 -7.50 -18.54 -6.21
CA THR A 325 -6.93 -17.97 -7.44
C THR A 325 -6.54 -19.07 -8.42
N THR A 326 -7.51 -19.66 -9.10
CA THR A 326 -7.29 -20.76 -10.07
C THR A 326 -6.96 -20.29 -11.47
N LYS A 327 -7.40 -19.08 -11.84
CA LYS A 327 -7.17 -18.46 -13.15
C LYS A 327 -6.72 -17.00 -12.94
N PRO A 328 -5.46 -16.78 -12.57
CA PRO A 328 -4.94 -15.43 -12.42
C PRO A 328 -4.91 -14.71 -13.78
N GLY A 329 -5.05 -13.37 -13.74
CA GLY A 329 -4.76 -12.52 -14.90
C GLY A 329 -3.26 -12.47 -15.20
N LEU A 330 -2.79 -11.36 -15.78
CA LEU A 330 -1.37 -11.12 -16.06
C LEU A 330 -0.50 -11.18 -14.79
N ASP A 331 -1.04 -10.75 -13.66
CA ASP A 331 -0.35 -10.77 -12.38
C ASP A 331 -1.19 -11.55 -11.36
N PHE A 332 -0.58 -12.55 -10.73
CA PHE A 332 -1.26 -13.40 -9.74
C PHE A 332 -1.77 -12.57 -8.56
N THR A 333 -0.92 -11.71 -8.01
CA THR A 333 -1.23 -10.93 -6.82
C THR A 333 -2.31 -9.89 -7.11
N LEU A 334 -2.19 -9.19 -8.24
CA LEU A 334 -3.13 -8.14 -8.63
C LEU A 334 -4.50 -8.68 -9.10
N SER A 335 -4.64 -9.98 -9.27
CA SER A 335 -5.92 -10.61 -9.65
C SER A 335 -6.91 -10.73 -8.49
N LYS A 336 -6.49 -10.40 -7.27
CA LYS A 336 -7.30 -10.39 -6.04
C LYS A 336 -7.18 -9.03 -5.34
N PRO A 337 -8.06 -8.73 -4.38
CA PRO A 337 -7.91 -7.53 -3.56
C PRO A 337 -6.51 -7.44 -2.97
N HIS A 338 -5.88 -6.29 -3.09
CA HIS A 338 -4.52 -6.06 -2.62
C HIS A 338 -4.33 -4.60 -2.19
N ASP A 339 -3.44 -4.43 -1.22
CA ASP A 339 -2.97 -3.14 -0.74
C ASP A 339 -1.45 -3.04 -0.92
N HIS A 340 -0.99 -1.87 -1.27
CA HIS A 340 0.43 -1.56 -1.33
C HIS A 340 0.88 -0.95 0.00
N VAL A 341 1.91 -1.54 0.62
CA VAL A 341 2.49 -1.09 1.89
C VAL A 341 3.87 -0.51 1.61
N PRO A 342 4.08 0.80 1.77
CA PRO A 342 5.33 1.45 1.39
C PRO A 342 6.47 1.23 2.41
N ILE A 343 6.61 0.00 2.91
CA ILE A 343 7.71 -0.44 3.78
C ILE A 343 8.73 -1.17 2.93
N LEU A 344 9.99 -0.74 2.99
CA LEU A 344 11.08 -1.41 2.30
C LEU A 344 11.33 -2.79 2.93
N SER A 345 11.14 -3.85 2.16
CA SER A 345 11.28 -5.23 2.63
C SER A 345 12.58 -5.90 2.20
N ALA A 346 13.08 -5.57 1.01
CA ALA A 346 14.22 -6.28 0.43
C ALA A 346 14.91 -5.47 -0.67
N ILE A 347 16.09 -5.93 -1.07
CA ILE A 347 16.75 -5.58 -2.33
C ILE A 347 16.51 -6.75 -3.29
N ASN A 348 16.10 -6.46 -4.53
CA ASN A 348 15.77 -7.48 -5.52
C ASN A 348 16.94 -7.71 -6.48
N HIS A 349 17.74 -8.73 -6.25
CA HIS A 349 18.88 -9.12 -7.08
C HIS A 349 18.47 -9.85 -8.37
N PHE A 350 17.66 -9.21 -9.19
CA PHE A 350 17.22 -9.76 -10.48
C PHE A 350 18.29 -9.67 -11.59
N ASN A 351 19.37 -8.94 -11.33
CA ASN A 351 20.42 -8.61 -12.31
C ASN A 351 21.69 -9.48 -12.21
N GLU A 352 21.59 -10.69 -11.63
CA GLU A 352 22.72 -11.62 -11.48
C GLU A 352 23.31 -12.10 -12.83
N THR A 353 22.52 -12.10 -13.89
CA THR A 353 22.98 -12.45 -15.24
C THR A 353 22.40 -11.51 -16.29
N PRO A 354 23.06 -11.37 -17.47
CA PRO A 354 22.53 -10.58 -18.59
C PRO A 354 21.09 -10.93 -18.95
N TRP A 355 20.78 -12.21 -19.03
CA TRP A 355 19.42 -12.68 -19.33
C TRP A 355 18.40 -12.28 -18.27
N LEU A 356 18.72 -12.47 -16.99
CA LEU A 356 17.80 -12.14 -15.89
C LEU A 356 17.56 -10.64 -15.80
N ALA A 357 18.60 -9.84 -15.98
CA ALA A 357 18.55 -8.39 -16.02
C ALA A 357 17.64 -7.88 -17.16
N TRP A 358 17.93 -8.34 -18.39
CA TRP A 358 17.15 -7.99 -19.57
C TRP A 358 15.70 -8.43 -19.45
N ARG A 359 15.45 -9.68 -19.08
CA ARG A 359 14.11 -10.25 -18.93
C ARG A 359 13.25 -9.46 -17.94
N THR A 360 13.82 -9.12 -16.80
CA THR A 360 13.09 -8.41 -15.75
C THR A 360 12.75 -7.00 -16.20
N ALA A 361 13.72 -6.28 -16.80
CA ALA A 361 13.50 -4.95 -17.32
C ALA A 361 12.47 -4.95 -18.47
N PHE A 362 12.56 -5.90 -19.40
CA PHE A 362 11.61 -6.04 -20.50
C PHE A 362 10.17 -6.18 -19.99
N ARG A 363 9.94 -7.10 -19.08
CA ARG A 363 8.60 -7.36 -18.53
C ARG A 363 8.06 -6.19 -17.72
N GLU A 364 8.90 -5.54 -16.96
CA GLU A 364 8.47 -4.42 -16.12
C GLU A 364 8.13 -3.19 -16.95
N VAL A 365 9.00 -2.84 -17.90
CA VAL A 365 8.73 -1.70 -18.80
C VAL A 365 7.52 -1.95 -19.68
N LEU A 366 7.31 -3.18 -20.13
CA LEU A 366 6.11 -3.51 -20.90
C LEU A 366 4.82 -3.26 -20.11
N LYS A 367 4.80 -3.64 -18.82
CA LYS A 367 3.68 -3.34 -17.91
C LYS A 367 3.50 -1.83 -17.71
N LEU A 368 4.60 -1.10 -17.49
CA LEU A 368 4.55 0.35 -17.30
C LEU A 368 4.04 1.09 -18.54
N CYS A 369 4.39 0.62 -19.74
CA CYS A 369 3.86 1.17 -20.99
C CYS A 369 2.35 0.91 -21.15
N GLN A 370 1.86 -0.24 -20.67
CA GLN A 370 0.44 -0.60 -20.74
C GLN A 370 -0.40 0.09 -19.66
N ALA A 371 0.19 0.42 -18.52
CA ALA A 371 -0.52 1.00 -17.40
C ALA A 371 -1.05 2.41 -17.73
N LYS A 372 -2.15 2.79 -17.06
CA LYS A 372 -2.63 4.18 -17.12
C LYS A 372 -1.49 5.11 -16.64
N PRO A 373 -1.13 6.13 -17.41
CA PRO A 373 -0.03 7.01 -17.05
C PRO A 373 -0.38 7.88 -15.83
N THR A 374 0.35 7.67 -14.74
CA THR A 374 0.38 8.51 -13.54
C THR A 374 1.74 9.22 -13.46
N VAL A 375 1.91 10.16 -12.53
CA VAL A 375 3.21 10.80 -12.26
C VAL A 375 4.23 9.73 -11.93
N GLU A 376 3.87 8.82 -11.03
CA GLU A 376 4.73 7.75 -10.56
C GLU A 376 5.10 6.75 -11.67
N SER A 377 4.14 6.28 -12.47
CA SER A 377 4.44 5.34 -13.56
C SER A 377 5.33 5.96 -14.64
N LYS A 378 5.18 7.26 -14.92
CA LYS A 378 6.06 8.01 -15.84
C LYS A 378 7.46 8.15 -15.28
N HIS A 379 7.60 8.45 -13.98
CA HIS A 379 8.89 8.53 -13.30
C HIS A 379 9.60 7.17 -13.33
N ARG A 380 8.91 6.07 -12.97
CA ARG A 380 9.44 4.71 -13.03
C ARG A 380 9.90 4.36 -14.44
N LEU A 381 9.05 4.59 -15.44
CA LEU A 381 9.39 4.33 -16.84
C LEU A 381 10.64 5.10 -17.28
N LYS A 382 10.71 6.39 -16.94
CA LYS A 382 11.90 7.20 -17.22
C LYS A 382 13.16 6.60 -16.57
N LYS A 383 13.10 6.24 -15.29
CA LYS A 383 14.26 5.65 -14.60
C LYS A 383 14.70 4.31 -15.23
N TRP A 384 13.77 3.43 -15.57
CA TRP A 384 14.08 2.17 -16.24
C TRP A 384 14.75 2.35 -17.61
N LEU A 385 14.39 3.41 -18.34
CA LEU A 385 14.95 3.72 -19.68
C LEU A 385 16.28 4.46 -19.64
N THR A 386 16.64 5.13 -18.53
CA THR A 386 17.75 6.08 -18.52
C THR A 386 18.80 5.83 -17.44
N ILE A 387 18.48 5.10 -16.38
CA ILE A 387 19.40 4.85 -15.28
C ILE A 387 19.76 3.39 -15.21
N GLY A 388 21.06 3.10 -15.23
CA GLY A 388 21.61 1.76 -15.09
C GLY A 388 22.96 1.82 -14.39
N GLU A 389 23.00 1.31 -13.16
CA GLU A 389 24.21 1.21 -12.34
C GLU A 389 24.42 -0.24 -11.87
N GLY A 390 25.68 -0.61 -11.64
CA GLY A 390 26.02 -1.92 -11.12
C GLY A 390 26.06 -3.04 -12.17
N GLU A 391 26.04 -4.27 -11.69
CA GLU A 391 26.21 -5.47 -12.49
C GLU A 391 25.06 -5.67 -13.48
N ASN A 392 25.40 -5.99 -14.74
CA ASN A 392 24.44 -6.21 -15.84
C ASN A 392 23.44 -5.05 -16.09
N ALA A 393 23.79 -3.83 -15.67
CA ALA A 393 22.94 -2.64 -15.82
C ALA A 393 22.64 -2.31 -17.30
N GLU A 394 23.62 -2.50 -18.18
CA GLU A 394 23.42 -2.32 -19.63
C GLU A 394 22.32 -3.22 -20.20
N TRP A 395 22.23 -4.45 -19.68
CA TRP A 395 21.19 -5.40 -20.10
C TRP A 395 19.79 -5.00 -19.59
N CYS A 396 19.72 -4.34 -18.43
CA CYS A 396 18.48 -3.73 -17.98
C CYS A 396 18.04 -2.60 -18.92
N LEU A 397 18.96 -1.72 -19.31
CA LEU A 397 18.66 -0.64 -20.25
C LEU A 397 18.26 -1.18 -21.63
N ASN A 398 18.94 -2.21 -22.12
CA ASN A 398 18.59 -2.87 -23.38
C ASN A 398 17.20 -3.51 -23.30
N GLY A 399 16.91 -4.27 -22.24
CA GLY A 399 15.58 -4.85 -22.02
C GLY A 399 14.47 -3.83 -21.92
N SER A 400 14.76 -2.69 -21.29
CA SER A 400 13.81 -1.57 -21.18
C SER A 400 13.49 -0.95 -22.53
N LYS A 401 14.50 -0.70 -23.38
CA LYS A 401 14.33 -0.17 -24.73
C LYS A 401 13.59 -1.16 -25.65
N ASP A 402 13.99 -2.43 -25.58
CA ASP A 402 13.35 -3.49 -26.36
C ASP A 402 11.86 -3.63 -26.02
N ALA A 403 11.51 -3.51 -24.74
CA ALA A 403 10.11 -3.53 -24.29
C ALA A 403 9.32 -2.32 -24.82
N GLN A 404 9.93 -1.13 -24.82
CA GLN A 404 9.29 0.07 -25.33
C GLN A 404 9.06 -0.05 -26.85
N GLU A 405 10.04 -0.53 -27.61
CA GLU A 405 9.91 -0.81 -29.05
C GLU A 405 8.81 -1.84 -29.30
N TYR A 406 8.84 -2.96 -28.56
CA TYR A 406 7.83 -4.02 -28.66
C TYR A 406 6.41 -3.50 -28.36
N TYR A 407 6.27 -2.64 -27.35
CA TYR A 407 4.99 -2.03 -27.02
C TYR A 407 4.51 -1.06 -28.11
N GLN A 408 5.40 -0.29 -28.72
CA GLN A 408 5.05 0.60 -29.83
C GLN A 408 4.50 -0.18 -31.04
N GLU A 409 5.05 -1.38 -31.29
CA GLU A 409 4.63 -2.24 -32.37
C GLU A 409 3.35 -3.05 -32.07
N HIS A 410 3.20 -3.54 -30.82
CA HIS A 410 2.18 -4.52 -30.47
C HIS A 410 1.23 -4.07 -29.34
N GLY A 411 1.34 -2.87 -28.82
CA GLY A 411 0.68 -2.44 -27.59
C GLY A 411 -0.85 -2.50 -27.60
N SER A 412 -1.48 -2.56 -28.77
CA SER A 412 -2.93 -2.77 -28.91
C SER A 412 -3.35 -4.25 -28.89
N ASP A 413 -2.41 -5.18 -29.05
CA ASP A 413 -2.69 -6.61 -29.07
C ASP A 413 -2.30 -7.29 -27.74
N TYR A 414 -3.31 -7.50 -26.90
CA TYR A 414 -3.14 -8.15 -25.61
C TYR A 414 -2.48 -9.56 -25.71
N LYS A 415 -2.75 -10.32 -26.79
CA LYS A 415 -2.15 -11.64 -26.96
C LYS A 415 -0.66 -11.54 -27.17
N GLN A 416 -0.19 -10.54 -27.92
CA GLN A 416 1.24 -10.29 -28.10
C GLN A 416 1.90 -9.88 -26.77
N LEU A 417 1.26 -9.01 -26.00
CA LEU A 417 1.79 -8.62 -24.68
C LEU A 417 1.92 -9.83 -23.73
N MET A 418 0.98 -10.79 -23.83
CA MET A 418 1.01 -12.02 -23.04
C MET A 418 2.22 -12.93 -23.32
N LEU A 419 2.81 -12.85 -24.52
CA LEU A 419 4.02 -13.62 -24.84
C LEU A 419 5.20 -13.29 -23.89
N SER A 420 5.21 -12.09 -23.29
CA SER A 420 6.21 -11.72 -22.27
C SER A 420 6.16 -12.59 -21.00
N TYR A 421 5.11 -13.41 -20.83
CA TYR A 421 4.96 -14.40 -19.75
C TYR A 421 5.31 -15.82 -20.18
N ASP A 422 5.50 -16.05 -21.47
CA ASP A 422 6.08 -17.28 -22.02
C ASP A 422 7.60 -17.18 -21.99
N PHE A 423 8.23 -17.92 -21.09
CA PHE A 423 9.68 -17.83 -20.91
C PHE A 423 10.48 -18.42 -22.07
N GLU A 424 9.96 -19.41 -22.77
CA GLU A 424 10.61 -19.97 -23.96
C GLU A 424 10.59 -18.98 -25.11
N TRP A 425 9.42 -18.36 -25.36
CA TRP A 425 9.32 -17.31 -26.35
C TRP A 425 10.23 -16.12 -26.01
N LEU A 426 10.21 -15.67 -24.76
CA LEU A 426 10.98 -14.51 -24.33
C LEU A 426 12.50 -14.78 -24.45
N LYS A 427 12.93 -16.01 -24.15
CA LYS A 427 14.32 -16.43 -24.31
C LYS A 427 14.72 -16.47 -25.78
N GLN A 428 13.88 -17.00 -26.67
CA GLN A 428 14.11 -17.01 -28.11
C GLN A 428 14.18 -15.58 -28.67
N TYR A 429 13.31 -14.68 -28.22
CA TYR A 429 13.33 -13.27 -28.61
C TYR A 429 14.67 -12.61 -28.21
N TYR A 430 15.09 -12.79 -26.97
CA TYR A 430 16.38 -12.30 -26.46
C TYR A 430 17.56 -12.86 -27.27
N GLU A 431 17.63 -14.18 -27.44
CA GLU A 431 18.71 -14.84 -28.16
C GLU A 431 18.77 -14.41 -29.64
N THR A 432 17.63 -14.22 -30.26
CA THR A 432 17.58 -13.75 -31.66
C THR A 432 18.13 -12.33 -31.77
N LYS A 433 17.80 -11.46 -30.83
CA LYS A 433 18.22 -10.06 -30.87
C LYS A 433 19.71 -9.89 -30.53
N TYR A 434 20.25 -10.75 -29.65
CA TYR A 434 21.62 -10.63 -29.12
C TYR A 434 22.57 -11.77 -29.51
N LYS A 435 22.22 -12.56 -30.51
CA LYS A 435 23.00 -13.73 -30.95
C LYS A 435 24.49 -13.46 -31.23
N ASN A 436 24.81 -12.26 -31.65
CA ASN A 436 26.17 -11.84 -31.98
C ASN A 436 26.93 -11.17 -30.81
N SER A 437 26.23 -10.80 -29.74
CA SER A 437 26.81 -10.15 -28.57
C SER A 437 27.16 -11.10 -27.42
N LEU A 438 26.75 -12.36 -27.57
CA LEU A 438 26.98 -13.43 -26.58
C LEU A 438 28.16 -14.36 -26.95
N ARG A 439 28.85 -14.07 -28.05
CA ARG A 439 30.11 -14.69 -28.46
C ARG A 439 31.28 -13.80 -28.11
#